data_722e24d558a30a06fd987a95f3f8ea3f
#
_entry.id   722e24d558a30a06fd987a95f3f8ea3f
#
_cell.length_a   1.000
_cell.length_b   1.000
_cell.length_c   1.000
_cell.angle_alpha   90.00
_cell.angle_beta   90.00
_cell.angle_gamma   90.00
#
_symmetry.space_group_name_H-M   'P 1'
#
loop_
_entity.id
_entity.type
_entity.pdbx_description
1 polymer ?
#
loop_
_entity_poly.entity_id
_entity_poly.type
_entity_poly.pdbx_seq_one_letter_code
_entity_poly.pdbx_strand_id
1 'polypeptide(L)'
;DIKRVEDLSRLPFTTKTELRESQERKPPFGDFLAASPDSIGRVHRTSGATGRFVYTALTPKDIRLTNDVGARAFWAGGLRPHHRVVHCLNYCLWMGGYTDHSNLETTGATVFPFGVGNSHQLVRVIKEAGINAISSTPSYPKYLEEVVREELGIEPADLGLRLGLFGGEPGLENPVYRKRIEDVWGMKAQNANYGVSDVLCNFASVCEDNYQLHFLAQGALLLQLIDPVSEEDLAIEEGVRGEMVLSHLDKEAQPFLRYRTSDILEILGTGPCRCGRTGFRFKIIGRSDDMLHVKGINVFPSGVAQILENMVPQVTGEFQIVLTHPSPYTHLDITVEHGDMIKPEDMDGLKRRVEARIRETLTFSAVVTLVPPQSIERTEMGKAKRVLRQY
;
A
#
# COMPACT_ATOMS: atom_id res chain seq x y z
N ASP A 1 -26.21 16.25 19.35
CA ASP A 1 -25.51 17.33 18.64
C ASP A 1 -23.99 17.11 18.73
N ILE A 2 -23.30 17.16 17.59
CA ILE A 2 -21.83 17.12 17.50
C ILE A 2 -21.34 18.58 17.57
N LYS A 3 -20.58 18.93 18.60
CA LYS A 3 -20.07 20.29 18.83
C LYS A 3 -18.55 20.36 18.90
N ARG A 4 -17.89 19.25 19.17
CA ARG A 4 -16.44 19.11 19.33
C ARG A 4 -15.93 17.87 18.59
N VAL A 5 -14.65 17.81 18.34
CA VAL A 5 -14.00 16.65 17.70
C VAL A 5 -14.19 15.38 18.54
N GLU A 6 -14.20 15.49 19.85
CA GLU A 6 -14.42 14.38 20.79
C GLU A 6 -15.82 13.77 20.66
N ASP A 7 -16.81 14.56 20.24
CA ASP A 7 -18.19 14.08 20.05
C ASP A 7 -18.29 13.15 18.81
N LEU A 8 -17.29 13.11 17.93
CA LEU A 8 -17.31 12.23 16.75
C LEU A 8 -17.38 10.75 17.12
N SER A 9 -16.83 10.35 18.27
CA SER A 9 -16.93 8.98 18.79
C SER A 9 -18.39 8.50 18.96
N ARG A 10 -19.35 9.41 19.06
CA ARG A 10 -20.78 9.14 19.18
C ARG A 10 -21.49 8.85 17.84
N LEU A 11 -20.82 9.14 16.73
CA LEU A 11 -21.33 8.81 15.41
C LEU A 11 -21.04 7.34 15.08
N PRO A 12 -21.93 6.68 14.32
CA PRO A 12 -21.65 5.35 13.80
C PRO A 12 -20.44 5.39 12.86
N PHE A 13 -19.82 4.24 12.67
CA PHE A 13 -18.78 4.07 11.65
C PHE A 13 -19.40 4.08 10.26
N THR A 14 -18.64 4.59 9.30
CA THR A 14 -18.89 4.36 7.88
C THR A 14 -18.00 3.20 7.41
N THR A 15 -18.58 2.27 6.67
CA THR A 15 -17.88 1.08 6.17
C THR A 15 -17.84 1.03 4.65
N LYS A 16 -16.88 0.31 4.12
CA LYS A 16 -16.80 0.06 2.66
C LYS A 16 -18.00 -0.74 2.14
N THR A 17 -18.58 -1.59 2.98
CA THR A 17 -19.79 -2.36 2.64
C THR A 17 -21.00 -1.45 2.44
N GLU A 18 -21.25 -0.53 3.38
CA GLU A 18 -22.32 0.46 3.26
C GLU A 18 -22.16 1.34 2.02
N LEU A 19 -20.92 1.76 1.73
CA LEU A 19 -20.64 2.54 0.54
C LEU A 19 -20.97 1.78 -0.74
N ARG A 20 -20.60 0.50 -0.83
CA ARG A 20 -20.93 -0.38 -1.97
C ARG A 20 -22.43 -0.56 -2.14
N GLU A 21 -23.12 -0.94 -1.08
CA GLU A 21 -24.59 -1.14 -1.07
C GLU A 21 -25.33 0.15 -1.46
N SER A 22 -24.86 1.29 -1.00
CA SER A 22 -25.43 2.58 -1.37
C SER A 22 -25.24 2.86 -2.87
N GLN A 23 -24.05 2.59 -3.43
CA GLN A 23 -23.81 2.77 -4.86
C GLN A 23 -24.55 1.75 -5.74
N GLU A 24 -24.79 0.53 -5.25
CA GLU A 24 -25.64 -0.46 -5.93
C GLU A 24 -27.12 0.02 -6.00
N ARG A 25 -27.62 0.63 -4.92
CA ARG A 25 -29.00 1.17 -4.89
C ARG A 25 -29.17 2.43 -5.73
N LYS A 26 -28.15 3.29 -5.78
CA LYS A 26 -28.19 4.60 -6.46
C LYS A 26 -26.89 4.86 -7.24
N PRO A 27 -26.70 4.21 -8.39
CA PRO A 27 -25.48 4.40 -9.18
C PRO A 27 -25.30 5.83 -9.70
N PRO A 28 -24.06 6.31 -9.93
CA PRO A 28 -22.81 5.61 -9.63
C PRO A 28 -22.27 5.92 -8.24
N PHE A 29 -22.74 6.95 -7.53
CA PHE A 29 -22.09 7.49 -6.32
C PHE A 29 -22.80 7.15 -5.01
N GLY A 30 -24.03 6.63 -5.06
CA GLY A 30 -24.83 6.31 -3.88
C GLY A 30 -25.34 7.54 -3.14
N ASP A 31 -25.80 7.32 -1.90
CA ASP A 31 -26.34 8.36 -1.02
C ASP A 31 -25.24 9.18 -0.33
N PHE A 32 -23.99 8.74 -0.46
CA PHE A 32 -22.84 9.47 0.08
C PHE A 32 -22.42 10.67 -0.78
N LEU A 33 -23.00 10.87 -1.95
CA LEU A 33 -22.77 12.06 -2.76
C LEU A 33 -23.45 13.27 -2.13
N ALA A 34 -22.66 14.17 -1.57
CA ALA A 34 -23.12 15.40 -0.92
C ALA A 34 -23.08 16.63 -1.85
N ALA A 35 -22.34 16.55 -2.95
CA ALA A 35 -22.24 17.63 -3.95
C ALA A 35 -23.21 17.39 -5.12
N SER A 36 -23.51 18.49 -5.87
CA SER A 36 -24.25 18.35 -7.13
C SER A 36 -23.45 17.48 -8.12
N PRO A 37 -24.09 16.54 -8.85
CA PRO A 37 -23.42 15.78 -9.91
C PRO A 37 -22.69 16.65 -10.92
N ASP A 38 -23.24 17.82 -11.27
CA ASP A 38 -22.65 18.77 -12.22
C ASP A 38 -21.36 19.46 -11.70
N SER A 39 -21.10 19.39 -10.39
CA SER A 39 -19.88 19.92 -9.79
C SER A 39 -18.74 18.91 -9.72
N ILE A 40 -18.95 17.67 -10.18
CA ILE A 40 -17.93 16.63 -10.15
C ILE A 40 -16.92 16.86 -11.26
N GLY A 41 -15.68 17.10 -10.89
CA GLY A 41 -14.55 17.33 -11.80
C GLY A 41 -13.76 16.10 -12.16
N ARG A 42 -13.78 15.06 -11.28
CA ARG A 42 -13.02 13.81 -11.50
C ARG A 42 -13.70 12.64 -10.81
N VAL A 43 -13.59 11.49 -11.45
CA VAL A 43 -14.10 10.22 -10.89
C VAL A 43 -13.00 9.16 -10.94
N HIS A 44 -12.85 8.43 -9.87
CA HIS A 44 -11.98 7.27 -9.76
C HIS A 44 -12.78 6.02 -9.38
N ARG A 45 -12.11 4.87 -9.47
CA ARG A 45 -12.69 3.58 -9.11
C ARG A 45 -11.66 2.76 -8.34
N THR A 46 -12.08 2.14 -7.26
CA THR A 46 -11.20 1.23 -6.51
C THR A 46 -10.92 -0.05 -7.31
N SER A 47 -9.84 -0.76 -6.99
CA SER A 47 -9.42 -1.99 -7.68
C SER A 47 -10.39 -3.16 -7.56
N GLY A 48 -11.36 -3.09 -6.63
CA GLY A 48 -12.40 -4.10 -6.50
C GLY A 48 -11.88 -5.53 -6.26
N ALA A 49 -10.96 -5.73 -5.31
CA ALA A 49 -10.39 -7.05 -4.98
C ALA A 49 -11.44 -8.18 -4.78
N THR A 50 -12.70 -7.81 -4.53
CA THR A 50 -13.86 -8.71 -4.40
C THR A 50 -14.75 -8.75 -5.66
N GLY A 51 -14.28 -8.20 -6.80
CA GLY A 51 -15.05 -8.09 -8.05
C GLY A 51 -16.05 -6.94 -8.06
N ARG A 52 -16.24 -6.21 -6.94
CA ARG A 52 -17.16 -5.06 -6.84
C ARG A 52 -16.38 -3.79 -6.64
N PHE A 53 -16.55 -2.85 -7.54
CA PHE A 53 -15.87 -1.56 -7.54
C PHE A 53 -16.64 -0.53 -6.72
N VAL A 54 -15.92 0.47 -6.21
CA VAL A 54 -16.49 1.66 -5.58
C VAL A 54 -16.01 2.87 -6.37
N TYR A 55 -16.93 3.75 -6.74
CA TYR A 55 -16.64 5.01 -7.40
C TYR A 55 -16.39 6.12 -6.37
N THR A 56 -15.34 6.88 -6.58
CA THR A 56 -14.99 8.05 -5.78
C THR A 56 -15.10 9.29 -6.65
N ALA A 57 -15.98 10.20 -6.25
CA ALA A 57 -16.17 11.49 -6.90
C ALA A 57 -15.37 12.58 -6.21
N LEU A 58 -14.81 13.50 -6.98
CA LEU A 58 -14.04 14.65 -6.52
C LEU A 58 -14.54 15.92 -7.21
N THR A 59 -14.85 16.98 -6.42
CA THR A 59 -15.04 18.32 -6.97
C THR A 59 -13.68 18.95 -7.32
N PRO A 60 -13.63 20.08 -8.03
CA PRO A 60 -12.39 20.84 -8.23
C PRO A 60 -11.70 21.23 -6.91
N LYS A 61 -12.45 21.48 -5.83
CA LYS A 61 -11.88 21.73 -4.49
C LYS A 61 -11.25 20.47 -3.92
N ASP A 62 -11.94 19.32 -3.99
CA ASP A 62 -11.41 18.04 -3.52
C ASP A 62 -10.13 17.65 -4.27
N ILE A 63 -10.07 17.93 -5.58
CA ILE A 63 -8.88 17.68 -6.40
C ILE A 63 -7.71 18.52 -5.89
N ARG A 64 -7.91 19.81 -5.63
CA ARG A 64 -6.83 20.68 -5.08
C ARG A 64 -6.35 20.22 -3.71
N LEU A 65 -7.29 19.88 -2.81
CA LEU A 65 -6.97 19.35 -1.48
C LEU A 65 -6.15 18.07 -1.57
N THR A 66 -6.59 17.13 -2.42
CA THR A 66 -5.91 15.85 -2.65
C THR A 66 -4.51 16.05 -3.21
N ASN A 67 -4.37 16.98 -4.18
CA ASN A 67 -3.07 17.30 -4.77
C ASN A 67 -2.11 17.92 -3.75
N ASP A 68 -2.59 18.84 -2.90
CA ASP A 68 -1.77 19.47 -1.87
C ASP A 68 -1.26 18.44 -0.84
N VAL A 69 -2.14 17.58 -0.34
CA VAL A 69 -1.74 16.54 0.64
C VAL A 69 -0.80 15.52 0.01
N GLY A 70 -1.08 15.05 -1.22
CA GLY A 70 -0.20 14.11 -1.92
C GLY A 70 1.15 14.71 -2.26
N ALA A 71 1.20 16.01 -2.62
CA ALA A 71 2.46 16.72 -2.84
C ALA A 71 3.31 16.80 -1.56
N ARG A 72 2.68 17.02 -0.39
CA ARG A 72 3.39 16.98 0.90
C ARG A 72 4.04 15.61 1.14
N ALA A 73 3.34 14.51 0.75
CA ALA A 73 3.84 13.15 0.90
C ALA A 73 5.04 12.90 -0.03
N PHE A 74 4.96 13.22 -1.31
CA PHE A 74 6.08 13.07 -2.23
C PHE A 74 7.26 13.98 -1.88
N TRP A 75 6.98 15.21 -1.39
CA TRP A 75 8.02 16.10 -0.88
C TRP A 75 8.72 15.54 0.36
N ALA A 76 7.97 14.89 1.26
CA ALA A 76 8.56 14.20 2.40
C ALA A 76 9.47 13.06 1.97
N GLY A 77 9.07 12.30 0.94
CA GLY A 77 9.88 11.24 0.31
C GLY A 77 11.08 11.74 -0.49
N GLY A 78 11.32 13.05 -0.55
CA GLY A 78 12.51 13.62 -1.19
C GLY A 78 12.32 14.15 -2.61
N LEU A 79 11.10 14.14 -3.18
CA LEU A 79 10.85 14.73 -4.49
C LEU A 79 10.99 16.26 -4.45
N ARG A 80 11.64 16.83 -5.46
CA ARG A 80 11.92 18.27 -5.57
C ARG A 80 11.74 18.76 -7.02
N PRO A 81 11.60 20.07 -7.28
CA PRO A 81 11.39 20.62 -8.62
C PRO A 81 12.47 20.28 -9.65
N HIS A 82 13.68 19.97 -9.23
CA HIS A 82 14.77 19.58 -10.13
C HIS A 82 14.70 18.13 -10.62
N HIS A 83 13.78 17.32 -10.06
CA HIS A 83 13.59 15.94 -10.51
C HIS A 83 12.76 15.88 -11.79
N ARG A 84 13.13 14.92 -12.65
CA ARG A 84 12.33 14.41 -13.75
C ARG A 84 11.84 13.03 -13.35
N VAL A 85 10.55 12.90 -13.06
CA VAL A 85 9.96 11.68 -12.54
C VAL A 85 9.10 10.99 -13.59
N VAL A 86 9.36 9.71 -13.85
CA VAL A 86 8.43 8.89 -14.64
C VAL A 86 7.42 8.22 -13.73
N HIS A 87 6.14 8.37 -14.07
CA HIS A 87 5.04 7.77 -13.30
C HIS A 87 4.55 6.50 -14.00
N CYS A 88 4.74 5.35 -13.33
CA CYS A 88 4.53 4.01 -13.86
C CYS A 88 3.36 3.28 -13.17
N LEU A 89 2.29 4.00 -12.85
CA LEU A 89 1.06 3.42 -12.30
C LEU A 89 -0.09 3.47 -13.31
N ASN A 90 -1.08 2.60 -13.13
CA ASN A 90 -2.19 2.46 -14.06
C ASN A 90 -3.13 3.66 -14.01
N TYR A 91 -3.38 4.30 -15.16
CA TYR A 91 -4.29 5.44 -15.30
C TYR A 91 -5.77 5.05 -15.48
N CYS A 92 -6.10 3.76 -15.65
CA CYS A 92 -7.47 3.30 -15.91
C CYS A 92 -8.38 3.45 -14.69
N LEU A 93 -8.92 4.65 -14.46
CA LEU A 93 -9.79 5.03 -13.34
C LEU A 93 -9.18 4.83 -11.95
N TRP A 94 -8.00 4.25 -11.84
CA TRP A 94 -7.38 4.01 -10.54
C TRP A 94 -6.88 5.32 -9.93
N MET A 95 -7.13 5.48 -8.62
CA MET A 95 -6.78 6.71 -7.89
C MET A 95 -5.26 6.99 -7.96
N GLY A 96 -4.43 5.97 -7.73
CA GLY A 96 -2.97 6.06 -7.78
C GLY A 96 -2.38 6.36 -9.17
N GLY A 97 -3.17 6.30 -10.23
CA GLY A 97 -2.75 6.72 -11.57
C GLY A 97 -2.77 8.24 -11.71
N TYR A 98 -3.92 8.77 -12.06
CA TYR A 98 -4.02 10.20 -12.42
C TYR A 98 -3.92 11.14 -11.22
N THR A 99 -4.41 10.73 -10.05
CA THR A 99 -4.29 11.59 -8.85
C THR A 99 -2.84 11.69 -8.38
N ASP A 100 -2.10 10.57 -8.32
CA ASP A 100 -0.68 10.62 -7.97
C ASP A 100 0.14 11.38 -9.01
N HIS A 101 -0.18 11.27 -10.30
CA HIS A 101 0.39 12.12 -11.33
C HIS A 101 0.23 13.60 -10.97
N SER A 102 -1.00 14.03 -10.68
CA SER A 102 -1.28 15.43 -10.30
C SER A 102 -0.57 15.84 -8.99
N ASN A 103 -0.45 14.91 -8.04
CA ASN A 103 0.30 15.13 -6.80
C ASN A 103 1.79 15.37 -7.07
N LEU A 104 2.39 14.58 -7.98
CA LEU A 104 3.78 14.74 -8.41
C LEU A 104 4.01 16.10 -9.09
N GLU A 105 3.13 16.50 -10.04
CA GLU A 105 3.19 17.82 -10.70
C GLU A 105 3.10 18.98 -9.69
N THR A 106 2.24 18.82 -8.67
CA THR A 106 2.04 19.84 -7.62
C THR A 106 3.31 20.09 -6.79
N THR A 107 4.27 19.16 -6.75
CA THR A 107 5.59 19.38 -6.16
C THR A 107 6.49 20.32 -6.97
N GLY A 108 6.14 20.61 -8.23
CA GLY A 108 6.96 21.34 -9.19
C GLY A 108 7.94 20.46 -9.97
N ALA A 109 7.98 19.14 -9.75
CA ALA A 109 8.78 18.22 -10.54
C ALA A 109 8.25 18.06 -11.96
N THR A 110 9.12 17.76 -12.93
CA THR A 110 8.70 17.40 -14.29
C THR A 110 8.22 15.95 -14.30
N VAL A 111 6.97 15.72 -14.69
CA VAL A 111 6.36 14.38 -14.68
C VAL A 111 6.24 13.83 -16.10
N PHE A 112 6.67 12.59 -16.28
CA PHE A 112 6.50 11.80 -17.50
C PHE A 112 5.37 10.78 -17.28
N PRO A 113 4.18 10.97 -17.89
CA PRO A 113 3.01 10.12 -17.67
C PRO A 113 3.08 8.84 -18.52
N PHE A 114 3.89 7.88 -18.10
CA PHE A 114 4.12 6.66 -18.88
C PHE A 114 3.01 5.60 -18.65
N GLY A 115 2.62 5.39 -17.40
CA GLY A 115 1.65 4.35 -17.03
C GLY A 115 2.28 2.96 -16.93
N VAL A 116 1.48 1.93 -17.21
CA VAL A 116 1.87 0.51 -17.14
C VAL A 116 2.07 -0.11 -18.52
N GLY A 117 2.84 -1.18 -18.60
CA GLY A 117 3.18 -1.89 -19.84
C GLY A 117 4.37 -1.26 -20.58
N ASN A 118 4.78 -1.91 -21.66
CA ASN A 118 5.87 -1.49 -22.55
C ASN A 118 7.19 -1.10 -21.84
N SER A 119 7.64 -1.98 -20.93
CA SER A 119 8.81 -1.71 -20.08
C SER A 119 10.12 -1.53 -20.87
N HIS A 120 10.25 -2.14 -22.05
CA HIS A 120 11.39 -1.91 -22.95
C HIS A 120 11.43 -0.47 -23.47
N GLN A 121 10.29 0.08 -23.85
CA GLN A 121 10.23 1.51 -24.23
C GLN A 121 10.49 2.42 -23.02
N LEU A 122 9.99 2.05 -21.83
CA LEU A 122 10.21 2.82 -20.61
C LEU A 122 11.70 3.05 -20.32
N VAL A 123 12.51 2.00 -20.36
CA VAL A 123 13.94 2.12 -20.03
C VAL A 123 14.69 2.96 -21.06
N ARG A 124 14.30 2.91 -22.34
CA ARG A 124 14.82 3.83 -23.40
C ARG A 124 14.47 5.28 -23.08
N VAL A 125 13.20 5.57 -22.77
CA VAL A 125 12.73 6.92 -22.42
C VAL A 125 13.45 7.47 -21.20
N ILE A 126 13.65 6.63 -20.15
CA ILE A 126 14.41 7.04 -18.95
C ILE A 126 15.81 7.50 -19.35
N LYS A 127 16.50 6.73 -20.20
CA LYS A 127 17.86 7.04 -20.64
C LYS A 127 17.91 8.30 -21.51
N GLU A 128 17.06 8.38 -22.53
CA GLU A 128 17.01 9.47 -23.52
C GLU A 128 16.63 10.82 -22.88
N ALA A 129 15.62 10.84 -22.03
CA ALA A 129 15.14 12.06 -21.37
C ALA A 129 15.92 12.41 -20.09
N GLY A 130 16.89 11.59 -19.69
CA GLY A 130 17.68 11.80 -18.46
C GLY A 130 16.78 11.84 -17.22
N ILE A 131 15.79 10.96 -17.16
CA ILE A 131 14.89 10.83 -16.02
C ILE A 131 15.68 10.34 -14.82
N ASN A 132 15.48 10.95 -13.66
CA ASN A 132 16.26 10.68 -12.45
C ASN A 132 15.41 10.24 -11.25
N ALA A 133 14.08 10.15 -11.43
CA ALA A 133 13.17 9.62 -10.42
C ALA A 133 12.12 8.71 -11.06
N ILE A 134 11.64 7.72 -10.30
CA ILE A 134 10.55 6.80 -10.72
C ILE A 134 9.49 6.73 -9.63
N SER A 135 8.21 6.74 -10.04
CA SER A 135 7.06 6.45 -9.18
C SER A 135 6.38 5.18 -9.66
N SER A 136 6.39 4.14 -8.82
CA SER A 136 5.84 2.81 -9.16
C SER A 136 5.50 1.99 -7.91
N THR A 137 5.09 0.73 -8.11
CA THR A 137 5.03 -0.25 -7.01
C THR A 137 6.45 -0.73 -6.64
N PRO A 138 6.68 -1.15 -5.37
CA PRO A 138 7.99 -1.66 -4.92
C PRO A 138 8.49 -2.89 -5.67
N SER A 139 7.60 -3.73 -6.19
CA SER A 139 7.95 -4.95 -6.93
C SER A 139 8.47 -4.67 -8.35
N TYR A 140 8.10 -3.54 -8.95
CA TYR A 140 8.41 -3.22 -10.34
C TYR A 140 9.92 -3.08 -10.65
N PRO A 141 10.76 -2.48 -9.78
CA PRO A 141 12.20 -2.42 -10.01
C PRO A 141 12.86 -3.78 -10.25
N LYS A 142 12.43 -4.83 -9.54
CA LYS A 142 12.97 -6.19 -9.73
C LYS A 142 12.75 -6.70 -11.17
N TYR A 143 11.59 -6.44 -11.73
CA TYR A 143 11.31 -6.79 -13.13
C TYR A 143 12.11 -5.94 -14.11
N LEU A 144 12.23 -4.63 -13.84
CA LEU A 144 12.99 -3.71 -14.69
C LEU A 144 14.49 -4.00 -14.75
N GLU A 145 15.08 -4.67 -13.75
CA GLU A 145 16.50 -5.06 -13.76
C GLU A 145 16.84 -5.91 -14.99
N GLU A 146 16.00 -6.89 -15.31
CA GLU A 146 16.18 -7.73 -16.51
C GLU A 146 15.97 -6.91 -17.78
N VAL A 147 14.91 -6.13 -17.84
CA VAL A 147 14.59 -5.28 -19.00
C VAL A 147 15.72 -4.29 -19.32
N VAL A 148 16.36 -3.69 -18.32
CA VAL A 148 17.49 -2.76 -18.53
C VAL A 148 18.68 -3.47 -19.15
N ARG A 149 19.03 -4.66 -18.66
CA ARG A 149 20.14 -5.45 -19.19
C ARG A 149 19.86 -5.93 -20.61
N GLU A 150 18.65 -6.43 -20.88
CA GLU A 150 18.24 -6.94 -22.19
C GLU A 150 18.17 -5.81 -23.23
N GLU A 151 17.58 -4.68 -22.88
CA GLU A 151 17.27 -3.62 -23.84
C GLU A 151 18.45 -2.67 -24.09
N LEU A 152 19.24 -2.37 -23.04
CA LEU A 152 20.30 -1.34 -23.11
C LEU A 152 21.71 -1.92 -22.92
N GLY A 153 21.85 -3.17 -22.48
CA GLY A 153 23.15 -3.79 -22.23
C GLY A 153 23.94 -3.13 -21.10
N ILE A 154 23.27 -2.47 -20.15
CA ILE A 154 23.90 -1.77 -19.00
C ILE A 154 23.39 -2.32 -17.67
N GLU A 155 24.10 -2.03 -16.59
CA GLU A 155 23.58 -2.32 -15.25
C GLU A 155 22.50 -1.29 -14.83
N PRO A 156 21.51 -1.69 -14.00
CA PRO A 156 20.44 -0.80 -13.55
C PRO A 156 20.93 0.52 -12.93
N ALA A 157 22.05 0.49 -12.18
CA ALA A 157 22.63 1.69 -11.58
C ALA A 157 23.10 2.73 -12.62
N ASP A 158 23.44 2.28 -13.85
CA ASP A 158 23.91 3.14 -14.95
C ASP A 158 22.76 3.79 -15.73
N LEU A 159 21.49 3.42 -15.43
CA LEU A 159 20.33 4.04 -16.04
C LEU A 159 20.14 5.49 -15.59
N GLY A 160 20.63 5.85 -14.41
CA GLY A 160 20.64 7.23 -13.92
C GLY A 160 19.52 7.60 -12.96
N LEU A 161 18.67 6.65 -12.55
CA LEU A 161 17.70 6.88 -11.49
C LEU A 161 18.41 7.16 -10.15
N ARG A 162 17.88 8.12 -9.39
CA ARG A 162 18.43 8.54 -8.08
C ARG A 162 17.40 8.46 -6.96
N LEU A 163 16.10 8.46 -7.31
CA LEU A 163 15.00 8.46 -6.36
C LEU A 163 13.89 7.52 -6.85
N GLY A 164 13.53 6.55 -6.03
CA GLY A 164 12.35 5.72 -6.18
C GLY A 164 11.27 6.13 -5.18
N LEU A 165 10.09 6.47 -5.67
CA LEU A 165 8.90 6.84 -4.90
C LEU A 165 7.88 5.72 -5.04
N PHE A 166 7.81 4.86 -4.04
CA PHE A 166 7.05 3.62 -4.14
C PHE A 166 5.79 3.63 -3.27
N GLY A 167 4.78 2.87 -3.70
CA GLY A 167 3.55 2.68 -2.95
C GLY A 167 2.59 1.70 -3.63
N GLY A 168 1.40 1.56 -3.06
CA GLY A 168 0.33 0.71 -3.58
C GLY A 168 0.42 -0.76 -3.20
N GLU A 169 1.54 -1.24 -2.69
CA GLU A 169 1.75 -2.57 -2.13
C GLU A 169 2.79 -2.52 -1.00
N PRO A 170 2.80 -3.50 -0.06
CA PRO A 170 3.84 -3.61 0.98
C PRO A 170 5.19 -4.05 0.38
N GLY A 171 6.25 -4.00 1.21
CA GLY A 171 7.58 -4.53 0.88
C GLY A 171 8.71 -3.63 1.37
N LEU A 172 8.62 -2.32 1.22
CA LEU A 172 9.68 -1.40 1.61
C LEU A 172 9.85 -1.21 3.12
N GLU A 173 8.92 -1.69 3.91
CA GLU A 173 9.05 -1.82 5.36
C GLU A 173 10.17 -2.80 5.75
N ASN A 174 10.43 -3.78 4.87
CA ASN A 174 11.55 -4.72 5.02
C ASN A 174 12.87 -4.02 4.63
N PRO A 175 13.79 -3.78 5.58
CA PRO A 175 15.05 -3.08 5.30
C PRO A 175 15.98 -3.86 4.37
N VAL A 176 15.89 -5.19 4.35
CA VAL A 176 16.71 -6.04 3.45
C VAL A 176 16.26 -5.85 2.01
N TYR A 177 14.94 -5.92 1.76
CA TYR A 177 14.39 -5.71 0.42
C TYR A 177 14.64 -4.29 -0.08
N ARG A 178 14.41 -3.29 0.76
CA ARG A 178 14.72 -1.89 0.43
C ARG A 178 16.18 -1.69 0.06
N LYS A 179 17.09 -2.19 0.91
CA LYS A 179 18.53 -2.06 0.66
C LYS A 179 18.96 -2.74 -0.65
N ARG A 180 18.36 -3.89 -0.97
CA ARG A 180 18.63 -4.55 -2.26
C ARG A 180 18.27 -3.65 -3.44
N ILE A 181 17.10 -2.98 -3.41
CA ILE A 181 16.70 -2.03 -4.46
C ILE A 181 17.72 -0.88 -4.53
N GLU A 182 18.08 -0.31 -3.39
CA GLU A 182 19.06 0.80 -3.32
C GLU A 182 20.43 0.42 -3.87
N ASP A 183 20.92 -0.77 -3.52
CA ASP A 183 22.24 -1.25 -3.95
C ASP A 183 22.26 -1.57 -5.46
N VAL A 184 21.21 -2.20 -6.00
CA VAL A 184 21.15 -2.58 -7.42
C VAL A 184 20.96 -1.37 -8.33
N TRP A 185 20.16 -0.39 -7.90
CA TRP A 185 19.79 0.76 -8.74
C TRP A 185 20.63 2.02 -8.48
N GLY A 186 21.39 2.07 -7.40
CA GLY A 186 22.10 3.28 -6.97
C GLY A 186 21.17 4.45 -6.64
N MET A 187 19.94 4.18 -6.24
CA MET A 187 18.91 5.17 -5.93
C MET A 187 18.42 5.04 -4.49
N LYS A 188 17.87 6.10 -3.92
CA LYS A 188 17.12 6.02 -2.66
C LYS A 188 15.74 5.40 -2.91
N ALA A 189 15.35 4.39 -2.14
CA ALA A 189 14.03 3.77 -2.22
C ALA A 189 13.14 4.26 -1.08
N GLN A 190 12.12 5.06 -1.40
CA GLN A 190 11.23 5.70 -0.43
C GLN A 190 9.82 5.12 -0.49
N ASN A 191 9.27 4.73 0.67
CA ASN A 191 7.85 4.43 0.82
C ASN A 191 7.10 5.79 0.88
N ALA A 192 6.80 6.34 -0.30
CA ALA A 192 6.38 7.73 -0.47
C ALA A 192 4.89 7.88 -0.80
N ASN A 193 4.16 6.79 -0.86
CA ASN A 193 2.77 6.79 -1.30
C ASN A 193 1.94 5.78 -0.51
N TYR A 194 1.46 6.22 0.66
CA TYR A 194 0.47 5.49 1.41
C TYR A 194 -0.83 6.30 1.49
N GLY A 195 -1.94 5.66 1.11
CA GLY A 195 -3.27 6.23 1.18
C GLY A 195 -4.38 5.19 1.06
N VAL A 196 -5.60 5.63 1.25
CA VAL A 196 -6.83 4.83 1.15
C VAL A 196 -7.66 5.39 0.01
N SER A 197 -7.78 4.66 -1.10
CA SER A 197 -8.40 5.15 -2.35
C SER A 197 -9.83 5.67 -2.17
N ASP A 198 -10.60 5.14 -1.21
CA ASP A 198 -11.96 5.62 -0.93
C ASP A 198 -11.95 7.01 -0.25
N VAL A 199 -10.89 7.32 0.52
CA VAL A 199 -10.79 8.51 1.36
C VAL A 199 -9.88 9.55 0.71
N LEU A 200 -8.57 9.27 0.63
CA LEU A 200 -7.57 10.16 0.06
C LEU A 200 -6.40 9.34 -0.48
N CYS A 201 -5.97 9.63 -1.71
CA CYS A 201 -5.03 8.82 -2.47
C CYS A 201 -3.68 8.63 -1.79
N ASN A 202 -3.07 9.72 -1.35
CA ASN A 202 -1.75 9.72 -0.73
C ASN A 202 -1.72 10.73 0.42
N PHE A 203 -1.56 10.25 1.65
CA PHE A 203 -1.54 11.10 2.84
C PHE A 203 -0.46 10.73 3.86
N ALA A 204 0.40 9.76 3.52
CA ALA A 204 1.54 9.45 4.35
C ALA A 204 2.75 8.97 3.53
N SER A 205 3.93 9.32 4.01
CA SER A 205 5.21 9.02 3.41
C SER A 205 6.29 8.93 4.47
N VAL A 206 7.35 8.18 4.20
CA VAL A 206 8.60 8.29 4.96
C VAL A 206 9.26 9.64 4.67
N CYS A 207 10.26 10.01 5.44
CA CYS A 207 11.09 11.17 5.15
C CYS A 207 12.56 10.76 4.93
N GLU A 208 13.38 11.69 4.47
CA GLU A 208 14.81 11.44 4.20
C GLU A 208 15.60 11.08 5.46
N ASP A 209 15.12 11.47 6.66
CA ASP A 209 15.81 11.25 7.96
C ASP A 209 15.28 10.03 8.73
N ASN A 210 14.08 9.53 8.38
CA ASN A 210 13.41 8.50 9.15
C ASN A 210 12.51 7.64 8.26
N TYR A 211 12.67 6.31 8.33
CA TYR A 211 11.91 5.36 7.53
C TYR A 211 10.59 4.92 8.21
N GLN A 212 9.92 5.85 8.87
CA GLN A 212 8.58 5.70 9.45
C GLN A 212 7.60 6.57 8.67
N LEU A 213 6.40 6.08 8.38
CA LEU A 213 5.38 6.86 7.69
C LEU A 213 4.93 8.03 8.56
N HIS A 214 5.07 9.25 8.08
CA HIS A 214 4.49 10.44 8.68
C HIS A 214 3.05 10.60 8.23
N PHE A 215 2.13 10.88 9.15
CA PHE A 215 0.79 11.34 8.79
C PHE A 215 0.87 12.80 8.32
N LEU A 216 0.48 13.05 7.07
CA LEU A 216 0.69 14.33 6.36
C LEU A 216 -0.61 15.05 5.97
N ALA A 217 -1.77 14.48 6.35
CA ALA A 217 -3.08 15.02 6.00
C ALA A 217 -3.68 15.92 7.08
N GLN A 218 -2.86 16.51 7.96
CA GLN A 218 -3.35 17.48 8.94
C GLN A 218 -4.13 18.60 8.23
N GLY A 219 -5.32 18.90 8.75
CA GLY A 219 -6.25 19.88 8.16
C GLY A 219 -7.17 19.31 7.06
N ALA A 220 -6.87 18.13 6.49
CA ALA A 220 -7.71 17.45 5.52
C ALA A 220 -8.45 16.25 6.11
N LEU A 221 -7.76 15.48 6.96
CA LEU A 221 -8.27 14.29 7.62
C LEU A 221 -8.07 14.37 9.14
N LEU A 222 -9.07 13.89 9.88
CA LEU A 222 -8.92 13.45 11.26
C LEU A 222 -8.70 11.95 11.28
N LEU A 223 -7.65 11.51 11.97
CA LEU A 223 -7.38 10.09 12.21
C LEU A 223 -7.71 9.74 13.65
N GLN A 224 -8.49 8.68 13.84
CA GLN A 224 -8.73 8.00 15.11
C GLN A 224 -8.16 6.58 15.00
N LEU A 225 -7.81 6.00 16.16
CA LEU A 225 -7.50 4.57 16.28
C LEU A 225 -8.60 3.91 17.10
N ILE A 226 -8.99 2.70 16.71
CA ILE A 226 -9.92 1.89 17.47
C ILE A 226 -9.35 0.47 17.66
N ASP A 227 -9.77 -0.20 18.72
CA ASP A 227 -9.65 -1.64 18.80
C ASP A 227 -10.56 -2.29 17.74
N PRO A 228 -10.03 -3.15 16.84
CA PRO A 228 -10.83 -3.68 15.73
C PRO A 228 -11.97 -4.62 16.17
N VAL A 229 -11.94 -5.12 17.43
CA VAL A 229 -12.91 -6.09 17.98
C VAL A 229 -13.93 -5.42 18.90
N SER A 230 -13.46 -4.65 19.91
CA SER A 230 -14.34 -3.92 20.83
C SER A 230 -14.90 -2.62 20.25
N GLU A 231 -14.26 -2.10 19.18
CA GLU A 231 -14.58 -0.82 18.53
C GLU A 231 -14.37 0.41 19.43
N GLU A 232 -13.71 0.24 20.58
CA GLU A 232 -13.37 1.33 21.47
C GLU A 232 -12.25 2.20 20.92
N ASP A 233 -12.35 3.51 21.14
CA ASP A 233 -11.33 4.48 20.72
C ASP A 233 -10.03 4.26 21.53
N LEU A 234 -8.89 4.27 20.85
CA LEU A 234 -7.54 4.13 21.41
C LEU A 234 -6.78 5.45 21.32
N ALA A 235 -5.91 5.71 22.28
CA ALA A 235 -5.03 6.85 22.25
C ALA A 235 -3.97 6.74 21.13
N ILE A 236 -3.61 7.87 20.51
CA ILE A 236 -2.48 7.93 19.57
C ILE A 236 -1.20 8.12 20.38
N GLU A 237 -0.65 7.02 20.87
CA GLU A 237 0.57 6.96 21.68
C GLU A 237 1.54 5.92 21.14
N GLU A 238 2.84 6.12 21.38
CA GLU A 238 3.89 5.21 20.92
C GLU A 238 3.65 3.78 21.43
N GLY A 239 3.74 2.81 20.53
CA GLY A 239 3.50 1.39 20.79
C GLY A 239 2.04 0.95 20.70
N VAL A 240 1.07 1.87 20.64
CA VAL A 240 -0.35 1.53 20.50
C VAL A 240 -0.60 0.99 19.08
N ARG A 241 -1.41 -0.08 19.03
CA ARG A 241 -1.87 -0.72 17.79
C ARG A 241 -3.38 -0.63 17.71
N GLY A 242 -3.91 -0.27 16.54
CA GLY A 242 -5.35 -0.16 16.32
C GLY A 242 -5.71 -0.05 14.86
N GLU A 243 -6.98 -0.22 14.55
CA GLU A 243 -7.53 0.03 13.22
C GLU A 243 -7.62 1.54 13.00
N MET A 244 -7.15 1.98 11.83
CA MET A 244 -7.26 3.37 11.40
C MET A 244 -8.68 3.70 10.98
N VAL A 245 -9.22 4.74 11.59
CA VAL A 245 -10.52 5.34 11.24
C VAL A 245 -10.28 6.77 10.77
N LEU A 246 -10.83 7.13 9.62
CA LEU A 246 -10.62 8.44 9.00
C LEU A 246 -11.93 9.24 8.88
N SER A 247 -11.86 10.52 9.19
CA SER A 247 -12.94 11.48 8.93
C SER A 247 -12.43 12.61 8.07
N HIS A 248 -13.17 12.95 7.02
CA HIS A 248 -12.87 14.13 6.21
C HIS A 248 -13.22 15.41 6.98
N LEU A 249 -12.34 16.41 6.89
CA LEU A 249 -12.56 17.75 7.48
C LEU A 249 -13.05 18.76 6.44
N ASP A 250 -12.68 18.60 5.18
CA ASP A 250 -12.96 19.60 4.12
C ASP A 250 -13.18 18.97 2.73
N LYS A 251 -13.88 17.83 2.65
CA LYS A 251 -14.25 17.18 1.38
C LYS A 251 -15.68 17.50 1.01
N GLU A 252 -15.94 17.87 -0.24
CA GLU A 252 -17.26 18.27 -0.74
C GLU A 252 -18.05 17.14 -1.38
N ALA A 253 -17.42 16.33 -2.26
CA ALA A 253 -18.16 15.39 -3.08
C ALA A 253 -18.71 14.22 -2.26
N GLN A 254 -17.87 13.51 -1.55
CA GLN A 254 -18.23 12.34 -0.74
C GLN A 254 -17.52 12.42 0.62
N PRO A 255 -17.98 13.27 1.55
CA PRO A 255 -17.42 13.36 2.89
C PRO A 255 -17.79 12.09 3.68
N PHE A 256 -16.76 11.41 4.22
CA PHE A 256 -16.96 10.30 5.15
C PHE A 256 -16.60 10.74 6.56
N LEU A 257 -17.41 10.28 7.52
CA LEU A 257 -17.16 10.43 8.95
C LEU A 257 -16.93 9.03 9.54
N ARG A 258 -15.89 8.90 10.35
CA ARG A 258 -15.50 7.64 11.00
C ARG A 258 -15.43 6.44 10.03
N TYR A 259 -14.77 6.66 8.86
CA TYR A 259 -14.61 5.60 7.86
C TYR A 259 -13.59 4.57 8.33
N ARG A 260 -14.01 3.33 8.49
CA ARG A 260 -13.14 2.19 8.84
C ARG A 260 -12.34 1.78 7.62
N THR A 261 -11.01 1.89 7.71
CA THR A 261 -10.11 1.56 6.60
C THR A 261 -9.77 0.08 6.54
N SER A 262 -9.97 -0.63 7.62
CA SER A 262 -9.47 -1.97 7.93
C SER A 262 -7.94 -2.05 8.05
N ASP A 263 -7.19 -0.98 7.87
CA ASP A 263 -5.73 -0.98 8.05
C ASP A 263 -5.38 -0.89 9.54
N ILE A 264 -4.58 -1.83 10.02
CA ILE A 264 -4.07 -1.85 11.39
C ILE A 264 -2.71 -1.15 11.43
N LEU A 265 -2.62 -0.10 12.24
CA LEU A 265 -1.40 0.66 12.47
C LEU A 265 -0.70 0.27 13.77
N GLU A 266 0.61 0.49 13.82
CA GLU A 266 1.38 0.67 15.05
C GLU A 266 1.96 2.07 15.07
N ILE A 267 1.69 2.83 16.12
CA ILE A 267 2.26 4.18 16.33
C ILE A 267 3.72 4.03 16.76
N LEU A 268 4.62 4.67 16.04
CA LEU A 268 6.08 4.60 16.24
C LEU A 268 6.68 5.85 16.87
N GLY A 269 5.87 6.89 17.07
CA GLY A 269 6.28 8.12 17.74
C GLY A 269 5.33 9.26 17.47
N THR A 270 5.16 10.12 18.47
CA THR A 270 4.26 11.28 18.42
C THR A 270 5.02 12.62 18.51
N GLY A 271 6.30 12.59 18.90
CA GLY A 271 7.16 13.77 18.97
C GLY A 271 7.67 14.25 17.60
N PRO A 272 8.26 15.46 17.54
CA PRO A 272 8.84 16.01 16.33
C PRO A 272 9.91 15.10 15.72
N CYS A 273 9.94 14.98 14.40
CA CYS A 273 10.99 14.30 13.66
C CYS A 273 12.15 15.27 13.35
N ARG A 274 13.37 14.71 13.09
CA ARG A 274 14.51 15.50 12.63
C ARG A 274 14.24 16.27 11.34
N CYS A 275 13.35 15.77 10.49
CA CYS A 275 12.90 16.46 9.28
C CYS A 275 12.02 17.71 9.54
N GLY A 276 11.76 18.07 10.80
CA GLY A 276 10.94 19.21 11.22
C GLY A 276 9.43 18.95 11.28
N ARG A 277 8.94 17.77 10.85
CA ARG A 277 7.52 17.44 10.91
C ARG A 277 7.10 17.05 12.32
N THR A 278 5.92 17.52 12.73
CA THR A 278 5.37 17.36 14.08
C THR A 278 4.23 16.32 14.16
N GLY A 279 3.75 15.82 13.02
CA GLY A 279 2.75 14.75 12.98
C GLY A 279 3.30 13.43 13.53
N PHE A 280 2.41 12.60 14.04
CA PHE A 280 2.79 11.26 14.50
C PHE A 280 3.31 10.38 13.33
N ARG A 281 4.08 9.38 13.70
CA ARG A 281 4.66 8.39 12.76
C ARG A 281 4.13 7.01 13.07
N PHE A 282 3.95 6.22 12.04
CA PHE A 282 3.37 4.90 12.15
C PHE A 282 3.94 3.92 11.12
N LYS A 283 3.61 2.66 11.26
CA LYS A 283 3.72 1.63 10.21
C LYS A 283 2.41 0.87 10.08
N ILE A 284 2.17 0.30 8.92
CA ILE A 284 1.07 -0.65 8.69
C ILE A 284 1.55 -2.03 9.11
N ILE A 285 0.76 -2.72 9.93
CA ILE A 285 1.05 -4.09 10.36
C ILE A 285 0.16 -5.14 9.71
N GLY A 286 -0.95 -4.72 9.11
CA GLY A 286 -1.86 -5.60 8.38
C GLY A 286 -3.23 -4.99 8.19
N ARG A 287 -4.20 -5.84 7.86
CA ARG A 287 -5.61 -5.45 7.70
C ARG A 287 -6.51 -6.29 8.60
N SER A 288 -7.51 -5.67 9.21
CA SER A 288 -8.47 -6.36 10.08
C SER A 288 -9.35 -7.35 9.31
N ASP A 289 -9.67 -7.05 8.04
CA ASP A 289 -10.47 -7.92 7.16
C ASP A 289 -9.68 -9.14 6.62
N ASP A 290 -8.35 -9.10 6.64
CA ASP A 290 -7.45 -10.21 6.30
C ASP A 290 -6.89 -10.93 7.54
N MET A 291 -7.22 -10.45 8.74
CA MET A 291 -6.75 -11.03 10.00
C MET A 291 -7.35 -12.43 10.23
N LEU A 292 -6.51 -13.38 10.56
CA LEU A 292 -6.89 -14.76 10.85
C LEU A 292 -6.67 -15.08 12.33
N HIS A 293 -7.66 -15.69 12.96
CA HIS A 293 -7.55 -16.12 14.36
C HIS A 293 -7.10 -17.58 14.44
N VAL A 294 -5.85 -17.79 14.88
CA VAL A 294 -5.25 -19.12 15.00
C VAL A 294 -4.92 -19.40 16.46
N LYS A 295 -5.67 -20.29 17.11
CA LYS A 295 -5.48 -20.63 18.55
C LYS A 295 -5.38 -19.40 19.47
N GLY A 296 -6.22 -18.39 19.24
CA GLY A 296 -6.24 -17.15 20.04
C GLY A 296 -5.17 -16.12 19.63
N ILE A 297 -4.40 -16.36 18.57
CA ILE A 297 -3.40 -15.44 18.04
C ILE A 297 -3.95 -14.77 16.80
N ASN A 298 -3.80 -13.44 16.70
CA ASN A 298 -4.11 -12.67 15.50
C ASN A 298 -2.96 -12.76 14.51
N VAL A 299 -3.20 -13.41 13.38
CA VAL A 299 -2.23 -13.61 12.31
C VAL A 299 -2.60 -12.74 11.12
N PHE A 300 -1.64 -11.95 10.66
CA PHE A 300 -1.77 -11.14 9.43
C PHE A 300 -0.96 -11.77 8.31
N PRO A 301 -1.52 -11.89 7.08
CA PRO A 301 -0.77 -12.38 5.92
C PRO A 301 0.52 -11.58 5.64
N SER A 302 0.54 -10.29 5.98
CA SER A 302 1.73 -9.44 5.89
C SER A 302 2.91 -9.94 6.74
N GLY A 303 2.64 -10.54 7.90
CA GLY A 303 3.68 -11.15 8.73
C GLY A 303 4.31 -12.39 8.06
N VAL A 304 3.50 -13.20 7.38
CA VAL A 304 3.99 -14.33 6.58
C VAL A 304 4.81 -13.82 5.39
N ALA A 305 4.33 -12.78 4.69
CA ALA A 305 5.06 -12.14 3.60
C ALA A 305 6.47 -11.73 4.02
N GLN A 306 6.58 -11.01 5.13
CA GLN A 306 7.87 -10.53 5.65
C GLN A 306 8.88 -11.66 5.95
N ILE A 307 8.39 -12.79 6.47
CA ILE A 307 9.24 -13.97 6.71
C ILE A 307 9.76 -14.53 5.39
N LEU A 308 8.87 -14.71 4.41
CA LEU A 308 9.24 -15.30 3.12
C LEU A 308 10.16 -14.38 2.31
N GLU A 309 9.94 -13.07 2.35
CA GLU A 309 10.84 -12.08 1.72
C GLU A 309 12.28 -12.19 2.27
N ASN A 310 12.43 -12.41 3.59
CA ASN A 310 13.74 -12.62 4.21
C ASN A 310 14.39 -13.98 3.85
N MET A 311 13.64 -14.88 3.22
CA MET A 311 14.13 -16.19 2.77
C MET A 311 14.42 -16.23 1.26
N VAL A 312 14.26 -15.13 0.53
CA VAL A 312 14.68 -15.01 -0.88
C VAL A 312 16.22 -15.12 -0.95
N PRO A 313 16.80 -15.89 -1.88
CA PRO A 313 16.21 -16.53 -3.06
C PRO A 313 15.74 -17.99 -2.86
N GLN A 314 15.73 -18.52 -1.64
CA GLN A 314 15.28 -19.90 -1.39
C GLN A 314 13.78 -20.09 -1.69
N VAL A 315 13.00 -19.04 -1.51
CA VAL A 315 11.61 -18.89 -1.95
C VAL A 315 11.51 -17.64 -2.83
N THR A 316 10.45 -17.51 -3.62
CA THR A 316 10.22 -16.31 -4.45
C THR A 316 9.66 -15.14 -3.65
N GLY A 317 9.11 -15.38 -2.45
CA GLY A 317 8.32 -14.46 -1.64
C GLY A 317 6.82 -14.56 -1.91
N GLU A 318 6.40 -15.30 -2.95
CA GLU A 318 4.99 -15.51 -3.27
C GLU A 318 4.39 -16.66 -2.46
N PHE A 319 3.17 -16.42 -1.95
CA PHE A 319 2.46 -17.41 -1.13
C PHE A 319 0.94 -17.17 -1.16
N GLN A 320 0.20 -18.21 -0.73
CA GLN A 320 -1.24 -18.16 -0.47
C GLN A 320 -1.57 -18.94 0.79
N ILE A 321 -2.41 -18.36 1.65
CA ILE A 321 -3.02 -19.04 2.79
C ILE A 321 -4.34 -19.64 2.30
N VAL A 322 -4.49 -20.95 2.38
CA VAL A 322 -5.67 -21.68 1.91
C VAL A 322 -6.54 -22.05 3.11
N LEU A 323 -7.76 -21.53 3.16
CA LEU A 323 -8.73 -21.80 4.21
C LEU A 323 -9.79 -22.78 3.67
N THR A 324 -9.84 -23.98 4.23
CA THR A 324 -10.75 -25.06 3.80
C THR A 324 -12.03 -25.13 4.65
N HIS A 325 -12.07 -24.40 5.77
CA HIS A 325 -13.23 -24.30 6.66
C HIS A 325 -13.25 -22.94 7.36
N PRO A 326 -14.41 -22.50 7.91
CA PRO A 326 -14.47 -21.30 8.74
C PRO A 326 -13.63 -21.41 10.02
N SER A 327 -13.26 -20.24 10.60
CA SER A 327 -12.65 -20.15 11.95
C SER A 327 -13.49 -20.95 12.98
N PRO A 328 -12.84 -21.54 14.00
CA PRO A 328 -11.47 -21.34 14.45
C PRO A 328 -10.43 -22.22 13.75
N TYR A 329 -9.21 -21.66 13.56
CA TYR A 329 -8.08 -22.39 12.98
C TYR A 329 -7.13 -22.92 14.04
N THR A 330 -6.65 -24.16 13.86
CA THR A 330 -5.60 -24.77 14.68
C THR A 330 -4.20 -24.61 14.06
N HIS A 331 -4.15 -24.43 12.76
CA HIS A 331 -2.98 -24.15 11.92
C HIS A 331 -3.46 -23.46 10.65
N LEU A 332 -2.54 -22.97 9.84
CA LEU A 332 -2.84 -22.45 8.51
C LEU A 332 -2.11 -23.28 7.45
N ASP A 333 -2.83 -23.65 6.40
CA ASP A 333 -2.25 -24.23 5.20
C ASP A 333 -1.71 -23.10 4.33
N ILE A 334 -0.41 -23.14 4.01
CA ILE A 334 0.28 -22.10 3.27
C ILE A 334 0.98 -22.70 2.07
N THR A 335 0.54 -22.32 0.88
CA THR A 335 1.25 -22.62 -0.38
C THR A 335 2.32 -21.56 -0.60
N VAL A 336 3.57 -21.99 -0.84
CA VAL A 336 4.73 -21.09 -1.01
C VAL A 336 5.47 -21.47 -2.29
N GLU A 337 5.78 -20.51 -3.13
CA GLU A 337 6.64 -20.74 -4.30
C GLU A 337 8.11 -20.85 -3.87
N HIS A 338 8.76 -21.98 -4.22
CA HIS A 338 10.19 -22.12 -4.01
C HIS A 338 11.01 -21.35 -5.05
N GLY A 339 12.28 -21.07 -4.77
CA GLY A 339 13.19 -20.45 -5.74
C GLY A 339 13.62 -21.41 -6.84
N ASP A 340 14.05 -20.87 -7.99
CA ASP A 340 14.43 -21.63 -9.19
C ASP A 340 15.60 -22.61 -8.97
N MET A 341 16.49 -22.29 -8.03
CA MET A 341 17.71 -23.06 -7.77
C MET A 341 17.53 -24.20 -6.74
N ILE A 342 16.29 -24.42 -6.24
CA ILE A 342 16.03 -25.46 -5.24
C ILE A 342 15.87 -26.82 -5.93
N LYS A 343 16.68 -27.78 -5.51
CA LYS A 343 16.63 -29.13 -6.02
C LYS A 343 15.56 -29.98 -5.32
N PRO A 344 15.01 -31.03 -5.99
CA PRO A 344 14.00 -31.90 -5.38
C PRO A 344 14.41 -32.49 -4.02
N GLU A 345 15.68 -32.86 -3.86
CA GLU A 345 16.21 -33.40 -2.59
C GLU A 345 16.22 -32.41 -1.43
N ASP A 346 16.20 -31.09 -1.72
CA ASP A 346 16.22 -30.01 -0.72
C ASP A 346 14.83 -29.53 -0.30
N MET A 347 13.78 -29.96 -1.00
CA MET A 347 12.39 -29.48 -0.80
C MET A 347 11.89 -29.71 0.64
N ASP A 348 12.06 -30.93 1.17
CA ASP A 348 11.64 -31.23 2.55
C ASP A 348 12.40 -30.41 3.60
N GLY A 349 13.68 -30.13 3.33
CA GLY A 349 14.50 -29.27 4.16
C GLY A 349 14.02 -27.82 4.13
N LEU A 350 13.69 -27.29 2.95
CA LEU A 350 13.16 -25.94 2.78
C LEU A 350 11.79 -25.78 3.46
N LYS A 351 10.89 -26.75 3.23
CA LYS A 351 9.56 -26.78 3.87
C LYS A 351 9.69 -26.64 5.40
N ARG A 352 10.49 -27.50 6.03
CA ARG A 352 10.71 -27.47 7.49
C ARG A 352 11.29 -26.13 7.96
N ARG A 353 12.20 -25.52 7.20
CA ARG A 353 12.76 -24.19 7.56
C ARG A 353 11.70 -23.09 7.49
N VAL A 354 10.83 -23.09 6.47
CA VAL A 354 9.74 -22.12 6.37
C VAL A 354 8.76 -22.28 7.54
N GLU A 355 8.32 -23.51 7.84
CA GLU A 355 7.42 -23.81 8.96
C GLU A 355 8.03 -23.40 10.31
N ALA A 356 9.33 -23.67 10.51
CA ALA A 356 10.05 -23.28 11.72
C ALA A 356 10.11 -21.76 11.88
N ARG A 357 10.48 -21.04 10.80
CA ARG A 357 10.54 -19.56 10.82
C ARG A 357 9.19 -18.91 11.12
N ILE A 358 8.11 -19.42 10.52
CA ILE A 358 6.75 -18.96 10.81
C ILE A 358 6.43 -19.18 12.30
N ARG A 359 6.70 -20.36 12.83
CA ARG A 359 6.45 -20.68 14.24
C ARG A 359 7.27 -19.84 15.20
N GLU A 360 8.55 -19.65 14.93
CA GLU A 360 9.46 -18.85 15.77
C GLU A 360 9.07 -17.36 15.79
N THR A 361 8.64 -16.82 14.66
CA THR A 361 8.39 -15.38 14.51
C THR A 361 6.95 -15.00 14.82
N LEU A 362 5.98 -15.78 14.36
CA LEU A 362 4.54 -15.48 14.48
C LEU A 362 3.79 -16.36 15.48
N THR A 363 4.48 -17.29 16.14
CA THR A 363 4.00 -18.13 17.24
C THR A 363 2.80 -19.03 16.92
N PHE A 364 2.47 -19.24 15.65
CA PHE A 364 1.44 -20.19 15.20
C PHE A 364 2.02 -21.32 14.34
N SER A 365 1.25 -22.40 14.17
CA SER A 365 1.65 -23.55 13.36
C SER A 365 1.15 -23.37 11.92
N ALA A 366 2.05 -23.53 10.95
CA ALA A 366 1.72 -23.61 9.52
C ALA A 366 2.01 -25.01 8.99
N VAL A 367 1.23 -25.43 8.01
CA VAL A 367 1.51 -26.57 7.14
C VAL A 367 1.86 -26.00 5.76
N VAL A 368 3.12 -26.14 5.36
CA VAL A 368 3.62 -25.52 4.13
C VAL A 368 3.57 -26.51 2.98
N THR A 369 3.06 -26.09 1.83
CA THR A 369 3.15 -26.80 0.54
C THR A 369 4.01 -25.97 -0.39
N LEU A 370 5.14 -26.53 -0.83
CA LEU A 370 6.02 -25.88 -1.81
C LEU A 370 5.51 -26.17 -3.23
N VAL A 371 5.46 -25.10 -4.05
CA VAL A 371 5.08 -25.17 -5.46
C VAL A 371 6.16 -24.53 -6.35
N PRO A 372 6.25 -24.89 -7.64
CA PRO A 372 7.19 -24.25 -8.55
C PRO A 372 6.98 -22.74 -8.68
N PRO A 373 8.00 -21.99 -9.09
CA PRO A 373 7.87 -20.57 -9.43
C PRO A 373 6.75 -20.33 -10.45
N GLN A 374 6.05 -19.20 -10.31
CA GLN A 374 4.92 -18.79 -11.16
C GLN A 374 3.67 -19.71 -11.09
N SER A 375 3.58 -20.61 -10.11
CA SER A 375 2.39 -21.45 -9.89
C SER A 375 1.24 -20.70 -9.21
N ILE A 376 1.53 -19.64 -8.46
CA ILE A 376 0.52 -18.84 -7.78
C ILE A 376 0.01 -17.78 -8.73
N GLU A 377 -1.31 -17.81 -8.99
CA GLU A 377 -1.97 -16.85 -9.88
C GLU A 377 -1.81 -15.41 -9.36
N ARG A 378 -1.38 -14.51 -10.24
CA ARG A 378 -1.25 -13.09 -9.98
C ARG A 378 -2.37 -12.34 -10.71
N THR A 379 -2.94 -11.32 -10.08
CA THR A 379 -3.91 -10.43 -10.75
C THR A 379 -3.22 -9.66 -11.88
N GLU A 380 -4.01 -9.12 -12.82
CA GLU A 380 -3.52 -8.24 -13.90
C GLU A 380 -2.68 -7.04 -13.39
N MET A 381 -2.83 -6.69 -12.11
CA MET A 381 -2.04 -5.65 -11.43
C MET A 381 -0.83 -6.20 -10.67
N GLY A 382 -0.46 -7.47 -10.87
CA GLY A 382 0.69 -8.11 -10.24
C GLY A 382 0.50 -8.54 -8.78
N LYS A 383 -0.68 -8.30 -8.18
CA LYS A 383 -0.96 -8.67 -6.78
C LYS A 383 -1.50 -10.11 -6.69
N ALA A 384 -0.85 -10.97 -5.91
CA ALA A 384 -1.42 -12.27 -5.56
C ALA A 384 -2.50 -12.12 -4.47
N LYS A 385 -3.60 -12.86 -4.60
CA LYS A 385 -4.59 -12.97 -3.53
C LYS A 385 -4.01 -13.83 -2.41
N ARG A 386 -3.71 -13.22 -1.27
CA ARG A 386 -2.98 -13.88 -0.16
C ARG A 386 -3.83 -14.85 0.65
N VAL A 387 -5.14 -14.67 0.71
CA VAL A 387 -6.05 -15.57 1.44
C VAL A 387 -7.11 -16.12 0.49
N LEU A 388 -7.14 -17.44 0.33
CA LEU A 388 -8.13 -18.17 -0.45
C LEU A 388 -9.10 -18.89 0.49
N ARG A 389 -10.39 -18.55 0.41
CA ARG A 389 -11.46 -19.26 1.11
C ARG A 389 -12.11 -20.24 0.15
N GLN A 390 -12.06 -21.53 0.49
CA GLN A 390 -12.59 -22.66 -0.30
C GLN A 390 -13.87 -23.25 0.29
N TYR A 391 -14.58 -22.50 1.11
CA TYR A 391 -15.83 -22.90 1.75
C TYR A 391 -16.94 -21.88 1.50
#